data_a9731d6478bd2f87ce238016c4b9b7d7
#
_entry.id   a9731d6478bd2f87ce238016c4b9b7d7
#
_cell.length_a   1.000
_cell.length_b   1.000
_cell.length_c   1.000
_cell.angle_alpha   90.00
_cell.angle_beta   90.00
_cell.angle_gamma   90.00
#
_symmetry.space_group_name_H-M   'P 1'
#
loop_
_entity.id
_entity.type
_entity.pdbx_description
1 polymer ?
#
loop_
_entity_poly.entity_id
_entity_poly.type
_entity_poly.pdbx_seq_one_letter_code
_entity_poly.pdbx_strand_id
1 'polypeptide(L)'
;MAGLGTILFHIFTKLQVPAFLGSSFAFLGGYTTVSGAFGDFGVKDSAHMLPYACLGVACAGLLYLVLALLIKLVGVKKVMKFFPPVVTGPIIIAIGLCLAPSALNNCATCWPLAVVALVIVILFNIWGRGMAKIIPILLGVVGAYLFALIFGNGLGLLGEAGQVDVKAIADAAWIGLPVHMDETIFAIDWNNSSAIIFAITTMVPIAIATMMEHIGDICAIGATVGKDFINRPGLHRTLLGDGLATTLSSI
;
A
#
# COMPACT_ATOMS: atom_id res chain seq x y z
N MET A 1 11.87 -1.75 0.60
CA MET A 1 11.46 -0.34 0.36
C MET A 1 10.60 0.25 1.48
N ALA A 2 9.52 -0.39 1.98
CA ALA A 2 8.66 0.15 3.05
C ALA A 2 9.41 0.60 4.33
N GLY A 3 10.44 -0.16 4.76
CA GLY A 3 11.26 0.22 5.91
C GLY A 3 12.06 1.52 5.68
N LEU A 4 12.66 1.68 4.50
CA LEU A 4 13.37 2.92 4.13
C LEU A 4 12.42 4.10 4.05
N GLY A 5 11.23 3.92 3.44
CA GLY A 5 10.18 4.92 3.40
C GLY A 5 9.72 5.35 4.80
N THR A 6 9.54 4.38 5.70
CA THR A 6 9.17 4.66 7.11
C THR A 6 10.26 5.45 7.83
N ILE A 7 11.54 5.09 7.65
CA ILE A 7 12.66 5.85 8.24
C ILE A 7 12.66 7.30 7.72
N LEU A 8 12.51 7.47 6.41
CA LEU A 8 12.43 8.77 5.77
C LEU A 8 11.27 9.60 6.35
N PHE A 9 10.08 9.00 6.47
CA PHE A 9 8.92 9.63 7.09
C PHE A 9 9.20 10.09 8.52
N HIS A 10 9.83 9.25 9.34
CA HIS A 10 10.19 9.60 10.72
C HIS A 10 11.19 10.75 10.80
N ILE A 11 12.15 10.84 9.86
CA ILE A 11 13.07 11.97 9.78
C ILE A 11 12.30 13.28 9.53
N PHE A 12 11.39 13.31 8.55
CA PHE A 12 10.62 14.52 8.23
C PHE A 12 9.59 14.87 9.32
N THR A 13 9.00 13.87 9.98
CA THR A 13 8.04 14.09 11.08
C THR A 13 8.71 14.29 12.43
N LYS A 14 10.08 14.33 12.48
CA LYS A 14 10.87 14.50 13.69
C LYS A 14 10.57 13.44 14.77
N LEU A 15 10.31 12.20 14.36
CA LEU A 15 9.95 11.08 15.24
C LEU A 15 8.70 11.34 16.11
N GLN A 16 7.81 12.24 15.69
CA GLN A 16 6.63 12.61 16.49
C GLN A 16 5.40 11.78 16.16
N VAL A 17 5.29 11.26 14.94
CA VAL A 17 4.13 10.51 14.47
C VAL A 17 4.46 9.02 14.50
N PRO A 18 3.80 8.21 15.32
CA PRO A 18 4.02 6.76 15.39
C PRO A 18 3.27 6.06 14.26
N ALA A 19 3.75 6.22 13.03
CA ALA A 19 3.17 5.58 11.85
C ALA A 19 4.23 4.74 11.13
N PHE A 20 3.79 3.63 10.55
CA PHE A 20 4.55 2.83 9.61
C PHE A 20 3.98 3.10 8.20
N LEU A 21 4.85 3.36 7.24
CA LEU A 21 4.44 3.51 5.85
C LEU A 21 4.57 2.17 5.13
N GLY A 22 3.44 1.69 4.61
CA GLY A 22 3.37 0.56 3.69
C GLY A 22 3.03 1.03 2.28
N SER A 23 2.95 0.10 1.33
CA SER A 23 2.42 0.37 -0.01
C SER A 23 0.92 0.64 0.07
N SER A 24 0.43 1.68 -0.60
CA SER A 24 -1.01 1.92 -0.69
C SER A 24 -1.66 0.97 -1.69
N PHE A 25 -2.63 0.20 -1.21
CA PHE A 25 -3.43 -0.70 -2.06
C PHE A 25 -4.28 0.05 -3.10
N ALA A 26 -4.51 1.35 -2.93
CA ALA A 26 -5.24 2.15 -3.90
C ALA A 26 -4.57 2.16 -5.29
N PHE A 27 -3.23 2.06 -5.35
CA PHE A 27 -2.49 1.96 -6.61
C PHE A 27 -2.61 0.61 -7.30
N LEU A 28 -3.08 -0.45 -6.61
CA LEU A 28 -3.18 -1.80 -7.18
C LEU A 28 -4.03 -1.82 -8.47
N GLY A 29 -5.18 -1.12 -8.45
CA GLY A 29 -6.02 -0.96 -9.64
C GLY A 29 -5.32 -0.24 -10.80
N GLY A 30 -4.49 0.76 -10.48
CA GLY A 30 -3.66 1.45 -11.46
C GLY A 30 -2.60 0.53 -12.08
N TYR A 31 -1.90 -0.24 -11.24
CA TYR A 31 -0.92 -1.24 -11.71
C TYR A 31 -1.56 -2.27 -12.65
N THR A 32 -2.70 -2.84 -12.28
CA THR A 32 -3.40 -3.81 -13.14
C THR A 32 -3.88 -3.19 -14.45
N THR A 33 -4.33 -1.94 -14.44
CA THR A 33 -4.77 -1.21 -15.64
C THR A 33 -3.59 -0.93 -16.56
N VAL A 34 -2.48 -0.41 -16.03
CA VAL A 34 -1.30 -0.09 -16.84
C VAL A 34 -0.65 -1.36 -17.36
N SER A 35 -0.45 -2.39 -16.53
CA SER A 35 0.16 -3.64 -16.96
C SER A 35 -0.71 -4.41 -17.96
N GLY A 36 -2.04 -4.33 -17.87
CA GLY A 36 -2.97 -4.97 -18.80
C GLY A 36 -3.00 -4.35 -20.20
N ALA A 37 -2.57 -3.11 -20.34
CA ALA A 37 -2.58 -2.37 -21.61
C ALA A 37 -1.34 -2.61 -22.49
N PHE A 38 -0.48 -3.59 -22.18
CA PHE A 38 0.79 -3.85 -22.90
C PHE A 38 0.61 -4.01 -24.40
N GLY A 39 -0.45 -4.67 -24.86
CA GLY A 39 -0.74 -4.88 -26.27
C GLY A 39 -1.09 -3.59 -27.04
N ASP A 40 -1.73 -2.63 -26.38
CA ASP A 40 -2.16 -1.36 -27.00
C ASP A 40 -0.96 -0.44 -27.30
N PHE A 41 0.14 -0.61 -26.58
CA PHE A 41 1.35 0.20 -26.72
C PHE A 41 2.51 -0.54 -27.37
N GLY A 42 2.28 -1.77 -27.88
CA GLY A 42 3.30 -2.57 -28.53
C GLY A 42 4.41 -3.05 -27.57
N VAL A 43 4.12 -3.12 -26.28
CA VAL A 43 5.03 -3.64 -25.26
C VAL A 43 4.91 -5.16 -25.23
N LYS A 44 6.02 -5.85 -25.01
CA LYS A 44 6.15 -7.29 -25.17
C LYS A 44 5.21 -8.10 -24.27
N ASP A 45 5.07 -7.70 -23.01
CA ASP A 45 4.22 -8.36 -22.02
C ASP A 45 3.87 -7.40 -20.87
N SER A 46 3.02 -7.86 -19.93
CA SER A 46 2.58 -7.08 -18.80
C SER A 46 3.71 -6.69 -17.84
N ALA A 47 4.77 -7.50 -17.73
CA ALA A 47 5.91 -7.20 -16.85
C ALA A 47 6.72 -6.00 -17.37
N HIS A 48 6.89 -5.89 -18.69
CA HIS A 48 7.57 -4.75 -19.30
C HIS A 48 6.78 -3.43 -19.23
N MET A 49 5.50 -3.48 -18.80
CA MET A 49 4.70 -2.29 -18.48
C MET A 49 4.87 -1.80 -17.03
N LEU A 50 5.43 -2.61 -16.13
CA LEU A 50 5.62 -2.24 -14.73
C LEU A 50 6.51 -1.00 -14.55
N PRO A 51 7.63 -0.82 -15.29
CA PRO A 51 8.43 0.41 -15.22
C PRO A 51 7.62 1.68 -15.49
N TYR A 52 6.69 1.64 -16.46
CA TYR A 52 5.82 2.78 -16.75
C TYR A 52 4.84 3.06 -15.61
N ALA A 53 4.27 2.00 -15.01
CA ALA A 53 3.43 2.13 -13.82
C ALA A 53 4.21 2.74 -12.65
N CYS A 54 5.46 2.31 -12.43
CA CYS A 54 6.36 2.87 -11.42
C CYS A 54 6.63 4.36 -11.68
N LEU A 55 6.85 4.78 -12.94
CA LEU A 55 6.98 6.19 -13.29
C LEU A 55 5.69 6.98 -12.95
N GLY A 56 4.53 6.41 -13.24
CA GLY A 56 3.25 7.01 -12.87
C GLY A 56 3.12 7.22 -11.36
N VAL A 57 3.53 6.23 -10.54
CA VAL A 57 3.55 6.34 -9.07
C VAL A 57 4.59 7.35 -8.60
N ALA A 58 5.76 7.45 -9.25
CA ALA A 58 6.73 8.49 -8.94
C ALA A 58 6.14 9.90 -9.16
N CYS A 59 5.44 10.11 -10.28
CA CYS A 59 4.73 11.36 -10.55
C CYS A 59 3.62 11.62 -9.51
N ALA A 60 2.90 10.59 -9.10
CA ALA A 60 1.93 10.66 -8.00
C ALA A 60 2.59 11.12 -6.69
N GLY A 61 3.75 10.55 -6.33
CA GLY A 61 4.54 10.99 -5.18
C GLY A 61 4.98 12.45 -5.25
N LEU A 62 5.35 12.94 -6.44
CA LEU A 62 5.64 14.38 -6.64
C LEU A 62 4.42 15.26 -6.38
N LEU A 63 3.21 14.79 -6.69
CA LEU A 63 1.99 15.54 -6.40
C LEU A 63 1.78 15.72 -4.89
N TYR A 64 2.18 14.74 -4.06
CA TYR A 64 2.20 14.89 -2.61
C TYR A 64 3.12 16.03 -2.15
N LEU A 65 4.30 16.16 -2.78
CA LEU A 65 5.23 17.23 -2.47
C LEU A 65 4.63 18.60 -2.81
N VAL A 66 3.92 18.70 -3.94
CA VAL A 66 3.20 19.92 -4.32
C VAL A 66 2.13 20.27 -3.28
N LEU A 67 1.32 19.30 -2.86
CA LEU A 67 0.31 19.51 -1.82
C LEU A 67 0.96 19.90 -0.47
N ALA A 68 2.04 19.24 -0.08
CA ALA A 68 2.79 19.59 1.13
C ALA A 68 3.31 21.03 1.11
N LEU A 69 3.84 21.46 -0.03
CA LEU A 69 4.29 22.85 -0.25
C LEU A 69 3.11 23.82 -0.16
N LEU A 70 2.00 23.48 -0.79
CA LEU A 70 0.79 24.29 -0.79
C LEU A 70 0.25 24.47 0.63
N ILE A 71 0.21 23.40 1.43
CA ILE A 71 -0.18 23.44 2.84
C ILE A 71 0.79 24.33 3.65
N LYS A 72 2.09 24.24 3.37
CA LYS A 72 3.09 25.08 4.05
C LYS A 72 2.94 26.58 3.74
N LEU A 73 2.57 26.93 2.51
CA LEU A 73 2.44 28.33 2.06
C LEU A 73 1.09 28.94 2.44
N VAL A 74 0.00 28.21 2.21
CA VAL A 74 -1.38 28.70 2.33
C VAL A 74 -1.96 28.45 3.73
N GLY A 75 -1.41 27.47 4.44
CA GLY A 75 -1.83 27.05 5.76
C GLY A 75 -2.84 25.90 5.75
N VAL A 76 -2.73 25.03 6.77
CA VAL A 76 -3.54 23.81 6.91
C VAL A 76 -5.04 24.11 6.89
N LYS A 77 -5.49 25.14 7.61
CA LYS A 77 -6.93 25.50 7.74
C LYS A 77 -7.60 25.80 6.40
N LYS A 78 -6.90 26.42 5.45
CA LYS A 78 -7.47 26.76 4.14
C LYS A 78 -7.52 25.53 3.25
N VAL A 79 -6.48 24.71 3.26
CA VAL A 79 -6.40 23.47 2.46
C VAL A 79 -7.41 22.44 2.96
N MET A 80 -7.59 22.29 4.26
CA MET A 80 -8.59 21.38 4.85
C MET A 80 -10.05 21.74 4.52
N LYS A 81 -10.33 22.95 4.01
CA LYS A 81 -11.65 23.27 3.45
C LYS A 81 -11.94 22.51 2.14
N PHE A 82 -10.89 22.18 1.37
CA PHE A 82 -11.02 21.37 0.16
C PHE A 82 -11.02 19.86 0.47
N PHE A 83 -10.51 19.47 1.64
CA PHE A 83 -10.43 18.09 2.11
C PHE A 83 -11.20 17.88 3.42
N PRO A 84 -12.52 18.11 3.44
CA PRO A 84 -13.30 17.95 4.65
C PRO A 84 -13.47 16.46 5.01
N PRO A 85 -13.59 16.12 6.30
CA PRO A 85 -13.78 14.73 6.77
C PRO A 85 -14.97 14.01 6.12
N VAL A 86 -16.00 14.77 5.74
CA VAL A 86 -17.17 14.27 4.99
C VAL A 86 -16.80 13.64 3.64
N VAL A 87 -15.73 14.11 3.01
CA VAL A 87 -15.23 13.56 1.72
C VAL A 87 -14.25 12.42 1.96
N THR A 88 -13.42 12.53 2.98
CA THR A 88 -12.39 11.52 3.30
C THR A 88 -13.00 10.15 3.63
N GLY A 89 -14.06 10.11 4.44
CA GLY A 89 -14.75 8.88 4.81
C GLY A 89 -15.26 8.07 3.60
N PRO A 90 -16.09 8.67 2.74
CA PRO A 90 -16.56 8.01 1.51
C PRO A 90 -15.44 7.55 0.57
N ILE A 91 -14.34 8.29 0.46
CA ILE A 91 -13.19 7.87 -0.37
C ILE A 91 -12.56 6.59 0.19
N ILE A 92 -12.32 6.52 1.50
CA ILE A 92 -11.76 5.31 2.15
C ILE A 92 -12.70 4.12 1.95
N ILE A 93 -14.01 4.32 2.09
CA ILE A 93 -15.02 3.27 1.81
C ILE A 93 -14.94 2.83 0.35
N ALA A 94 -14.85 3.77 -0.59
CA ALA A 94 -14.76 3.48 -2.01
C ALA A 94 -13.49 2.67 -2.35
N ILE A 95 -12.33 3.01 -1.77
CA ILE A 95 -11.09 2.25 -1.92
C ILE A 95 -11.31 0.80 -1.44
N GLY A 96 -11.89 0.62 -0.25
CA GLY A 96 -12.19 -0.71 0.28
C GLY A 96 -13.11 -1.53 -0.63
N LEU A 97 -14.16 -0.91 -1.18
CA LEU A 97 -15.08 -1.58 -2.10
C LEU A 97 -14.41 -1.93 -3.45
N CYS A 98 -13.54 -1.08 -3.96
CA CYS A 98 -12.76 -1.37 -5.17
C CYS A 98 -11.78 -2.55 -4.98
N LEU A 99 -11.30 -2.77 -3.76
CA LEU A 99 -10.40 -3.87 -3.43
C LEU A 99 -11.13 -5.19 -3.11
N ALA A 100 -12.44 -5.13 -2.83
CA ALA A 100 -13.23 -6.29 -2.44
C ALA A 100 -13.18 -7.45 -3.48
N PRO A 101 -13.27 -7.22 -4.81
CA PRO A 101 -13.14 -8.30 -5.79
C PRO A 101 -11.78 -9.02 -5.73
N SER A 102 -10.68 -8.26 -5.53
CA SER A 102 -9.35 -8.85 -5.37
C SER A 102 -9.27 -9.72 -4.11
N ALA A 103 -9.82 -9.26 -3.01
CA ALA A 103 -9.89 -10.02 -1.77
C ALA A 103 -10.71 -11.30 -1.94
N LEU A 104 -11.87 -11.25 -2.60
CA LEU A 104 -12.71 -12.42 -2.88
C LEU A 104 -12.00 -13.43 -3.78
N ASN A 105 -11.30 -12.97 -4.82
CA ASN A 105 -10.54 -13.85 -5.70
C ASN A 105 -9.41 -14.58 -4.93
N ASN A 106 -8.72 -13.88 -4.03
CA ASN A 106 -7.71 -14.49 -3.17
C ASN A 106 -8.32 -15.49 -2.19
N CYS A 107 -9.49 -15.21 -1.61
CA CYS A 107 -10.20 -16.14 -0.73
C CYS A 107 -10.69 -17.38 -1.49
N ALA A 108 -11.08 -17.22 -2.76
CA ALA A 108 -11.60 -18.31 -3.59
C ALA A 108 -10.58 -19.42 -3.85
N THR A 109 -9.28 -19.16 -3.70
CA THR A 109 -8.24 -20.19 -3.81
C THR A 109 -8.35 -21.23 -2.72
N CYS A 110 -8.64 -20.82 -1.46
CA CYS A 110 -8.84 -21.73 -0.34
C CYS A 110 -9.75 -21.09 0.73
N TRP A 111 -11.07 -21.25 0.59
CA TRP A 111 -12.06 -20.68 1.51
C TRP A 111 -11.87 -21.08 2.97
N PRO A 112 -11.56 -22.35 3.33
CA PRO A 112 -11.34 -22.70 4.73
C PRO A 112 -10.20 -21.89 5.37
N LEU A 113 -9.12 -21.69 4.64
CA LEU A 113 -7.96 -20.92 5.11
C LEU A 113 -8.30 -19.44 5.30
N ALA A 114 -9.05 -18.86 4.34
CA ALA A 114 -9.51 -17.49 4.42
C ALA A 114 -10.42 -17.25 5.63
N VAL A 115 -11.35 -18.15 5.89
CA VAL A 115 -12.25 -18.10 7.07
C VAL A 115 -11.45 -18.20 8.37
N VAL A 116 -10.50 -19.11 8.45
CA VAL A 116 -9.64 -19.26 9.66
C VAL A 116 -8.84 -17.98 9.91
N ALA A 117 -8.22 -17.41 8.87
CA ALA A 117 -7.51 -16.13 8.98
C ALA A 117 -8.40 -15.02 9.53
N LEU A 118 -9.60 -14.86 8.94
CA LEU A 118 -10.57 -13.84 9.35
C LEU A 118 -11.03 -14.03 10.80
N VAL A 119 -11.35 -15.26 11.18
CA VAL A 119 -11.77 -15.60 12.56
C VAL A 119 -10.67 -15.25 13.55
N ILE A 120 -9.43 -15.60 13.26
CA ILE A 120 -8.29 -15.28 14.15
C ILE A 120 -8.13 -13.76 14.30
N VAL A 121 -8.19 -13.00 13.19
CA VAL A 121 -8.10 -11.53 13.24
C VAL A 121 -9.21 -10.94 14.11
N ILE A 122 -10.46 -11.41 13.94
CA ILE A 122 -11.62 -10.94 14.72
C ILE A 122 -11.45 -11.29 16.21
N LEU A 123 -11.03 -12.52 16.52
CA LEU A 123 -10.82 -12.95 17.90
C LEU A 123 -9.79 -12.09 18.62
N PHE A 124 -8.64 -11.82 17.99
CA PHE A 124 -7.60 -10.98 18.61
C PHE A 124 -7.97 -9.50 18.64
N ASN A 125 -8.79 -9.04 17.71
CA ASN A 125 -9.29 -7.66 17.72
C ASN A 125 -10.26 -7.41 18.89
N ILE A 126 -11.17 -8.36 19.16
CA ILE A 126 -12.21 -8.24 20.20
C ILE A 126 -11.67 -8.61 21.58
N TRP A 127 -11.05 -9.79 21.71
CA TRP A 127 -10.60 -10.33 23.00
C TRP A 127 -9.11 -10.20 23.27
N GLY A 128 -8.32 -9.75 22.30
CA GLY A 128 -6.89 -9.55 22.47
C GLY A 128 -6.57 -8.56 23.59
N ARG A 129 -5.48 -8.83 24.32
CA ARG A 129 -4.95 -7.95 25.39
C ARG A 129 -3.50 -7.62 25.12
N GLY A 130 -3.06 -6.42 25.50
CA GLY A 130 -1.70 -5.97 25.30
C GLY A 130 -1.29 -5.95 23.82
N MET A 131 -0.15 -6.54 23.50
CA MET A 131 0.39 -6.59 22.14
C MET A 131 -0.51 -7.34 21.15
N ALA A 132 -1.20 -8.39 21.56
CA ALA A 132 -2.07 -9.17 20.69
C ALA A 132 -3.24 -8.35 20.10
N LYS A 133 -3.70 -7.33 20.82
CA LYS A 133 -4.72 -6.39 20.31
C LYS A 133 -4.15 -5.39 19.29
N ILE A 134 -2.85 -5.14 19.34
CA ILE A 134 -2.17 -4.17 18.44
C ILE A 134 -1.83 -4.81 17.09
N ILE A 135 -1.55 -6.13 17.08
CA ILE A 135 -1.10 -6.86 15.88
C ILE A 135 -2.06 -7.99 15.45
N PRO A 136 -3.38 -7.78 15.41
CA PRO A 136 -4.34 -8.86 15.11
C PRO A 136 -4.17 -9.43 13.70
N ILE A 137 -3.83 -8.60 12.72
CA ILE A 137 -3.62 -9.01 11.33
C ILE A 137 -2.41 -9.95 11.23
N LEU A 138 -1.29 -9.61 11.88
CA LEU A 138 -0.10 -10.46 11.90
C LEU A 138 -0.40 -11.83 12.53
N LEU A 139 -1.15 -11.84 13.63
CA LEU A 139 -1.56 -13.08 14.29
C LEU A 139 -2.51 -13.91 13.41
N GLY A 140 -3.38 -13.25 12.64
CA GLY A 140 -4.22 -13.89 11.63
C GLY A 140 -3.41 -14.57 10.54
N VAL A 141 -2.43 -13.87 9.98
CA VAL A 141 -1.53 -14.42 8.96
C VAL A 141 -0.73 -15.61 9.51
N VAL A 142 -0.07 -15.45 10.66
CA VAL A 142 0.71 -16.53 11.29
C VAL A 142 -0.18 -17.72 11.65
N GLY A 143 -1.37 -17.48 12.22
CA GLY A 143 -2.31 -18.53 12.58
C GLY A 143 -2.85 -19.29 11.37
N ALA A 144 -3.20 -18.58 10.29
CA ALA A 144 -3.62 -19.20 9.03
C ALA A 144 -2.49 -20.01 8.39
N TYR A 145 -1.26 -19.50 8.44
CA TYR A 145 -0.08 -20.22 7.95
C TYR A 145 0.16 -21.53 8.72
N LEU A 146 0.11 -21.48 10.05
CA LEU A 146 0.22 -22.68 10.90
C LEU A 146 -0.93 -23.66 10.63
N PHE A 147 -2.15 -23.17 10.44
CA PHE A 147 -3.28 -23.99 10.06
C PHE A 147 -3.06 -24.68 8.71
N ALA A 148 -2.53 -23.97 7.71
CA ALA A 148 -2.20 -24.53 6.41
C ALA A 148 -1.10 -25.61 6.51
N LEU A 149 -0.07 -25.41 7.33
CA LEU A 149 0.97 -26.41 7.57
C LEU A 149 0.42 -27.70 8.18
N ILE A 150 -0.48 -27.59 9.18
CA ILE A 150 -1.02 -28.74 9.88
C ILE A 150 -2.08 -29.46 9.03
N PHE A 151 -3.07 -28.72 8.54
CA PHE A 151 -4.24 -29.29 7.86
C PHE A 151 -4.06 -29.41 6.34
N GLY A 152 -3.22 -28.56 5.72
CA GLY A 152 -2.86 -28.68 4.31
C GLY A 152 -1.76 -29.69 4.08
N ASN A 153 -0.56 -29.44 4.62
CA ASN A 153 0.59 -30.32 4.40
C ASN A 153 0.56 -31.59 5.25
N GLY A 154 0.16 -31.48 6.53
CA GLY A 154 0.18 -32.62 7.45
C GLY A 154 -0.95 -33.62 7.21
N LEU A 155 -2.19 -33.15 7.08
CA LEU A 155 -3.38 -33.99 6.95
C LEU A 155 -3.95 -34.06 5.52
N GLY A 156 -3.49 -33.20 4.61
CA GLY A 156 -3.95 -33.16 3.21
C GLY A 156 -5.43 -32.76 3.03
N LEU A 157 -6.05 -32.16 4.06
CA LEU A 157 -7.49 -31.84 4.09
C LEU A 157 -7.87 -30.60 3.26
N LEU A 158 -6.90 -29.74 2.91
CA LEU A 158 -7.17 -28.46 2.23
C LEU A 158 -6.94 -28.52 0.70
N GLY A 159 -6.58 -29.69 0.17
CA GLY A 159 -6.19 -29.83 -1.24
C GLY A 159 -4.87 -29.09 -1.57
N GLU A 160 -4.48 -29.12 -2.83
CA GLU A 160 -3.21 -28.50 -3.29
C GLU A 160 -3.15 -26.98 -3.03
N ALA A 161 -4.28 -26.28 -3.20
CA ALA A 161 -4.36 -24.83 -3.03
C ALA A 161 -4.21 -24.37 -1.56
N GLY A 162 -4.40 -25.28 -0.59
CA GLY A 162 -4.22 -25.01 0.84
C GLY A 162 -2.89 -25.49 1.40
N GLN A 163 -2.00 -26.03 0.57
CA GLN A 163 -0.66 -26.46 0.97
C GLN A 163 0.34 -25.33 0.88
N VAL A 164 1.28 -25.34 1.81
CA VAL A 164 2.41 -24.41 1.81
C VAL A 164 3.60 -25.08 1.14
N ASP A 165 4.18 -24.41 0.14
CA ASP A 165 5.41 -24.89 -0.48
C ASP A 165 6.62 -24.59 0.42
N VAL A 166 6.96 -25.58 1.24
CA VAL A 166 8.12 -25.50 2.16
C VAL A 166 9.44 -25.49 1.39
N LYS A 167 9.47 -26.08 0.18
CA LYS A 167 10.70 -26.11 -0.64
C LYS A 167 11.02 -24.70 -1.15
N ALA A 168 10.03 -23.96 -1.61
CA ALA A 168 10.21 -22.57 -2.02
C ALA A 168 10.85 -21.70 -0.92
N ILE A 169 10.51 -21.99 0.35
CA ILE A 169 11.12 -21.29 1.50
C ILE A 169 12.58 -21.72 1.70
N ALA A 170 12.86 -23.01 1.57
CA ALA A 170 14.22 -23.54 1.74
C ALA A 170 15.17 -23.09 0.63
N ASP A 171 14.66 -22.98 -0.59
CA ASP A 171 15.42 -22.59 -1.78
C ASP A 171 15.54 -21.05 -1.92
N ALA A 172 14.80 -20.28 -1.13
CA ALA A 172 14.86 -18.83 -1.15
C ALA A 172 16.22 -18.31 -0.69
N ALA A 173 16.74 -17.31 -1.39
CA ALA A 173 17.98 -16.66 -1.01
C ALA A 173 17.83 -15.94 0.34
N TRP A 174 18.71 -16.23 1.29
CA TRP A 174 18.69 -15.59 2.62
C TRP A 174 18.98 -14.09 2.58
N ILE A 175 19.74 -13.66 1.59
CA ILE A 175 20.10 -12.26 1.35
C ILE A 175 19.93 -12.01 -0.15
N GLY A 176 19.05 -11.07 -0.49
CA GLY A 176 18.81 -10.61 -1.86
C GLY A 176 18.64 -9.10 -1.89
N LEU A 177 18.96 -8.48 -3.01
CA LEU A 177 18.63 -7.08 -3.23
C LEU A 177 17.11 -6.96 -3.43
N PRO A 178 16.44 -6.03 -2.73
CA PRO A 178 14.98 -5.88 -2.83
C PRO A 178 14.55 -5.10 -4.09
N VAL A 179 15.40 -5.05 -5.10
CA VAL A 179 15.20 -4.27 -6.33
C VAL A 179 15.47 -5.16 -7.53
N HIS A 180 14.47 -5.31 -8.39
CA HIS A 180 14.59 -5.93 -9.70
C HIS A 180 14.76 -4.81 -10.73
N MET A 181 15.97 -4.63 -11.25
CA MET A 181 16.30 -3.51 -12.14
C MET A 181 15.42 -3.47 -13.40
N ASP A 182 14.94 -4.63 -13.84
CA ASP A 182 14.10 -4.77 -15.03
C ASP A 182 12.66 -4.23 -14.83
N GLU A 183 12.24 -4.05 -13.57
CA GLU A 183 10.91 -3.57 -13.19
C GLU A 183 10.93 -2.13 -12.69
N THR A 184 12.11 -1.51 -12.63
CA THR A 184 12.29 -0.13 -12.14
C THR A 184 12.11 0.89 -13.25
N ILE A 185 12.01 2.16 -12.89
CA ILE A 185 11.94 3.30 -13.83
C ILE A 185 13.13 3.31 -14.82
N PHE A 186 14.26 2.72 -14.48
CA PHE A 186 15.44 2.69 -15.33
C PHE A 186 15.30 1.78 -16.56
N ALA A 187 14.33 0.85 -16.55
CA ALA A 187 14.05 -0.05 -17.67
C ALA A 187 13.02 0.52 -18.68
N ILE A 188 12.61 1.79 -18.53
CA ILE A 188 11.64 2.43 -19.41
C ILE A 188 12.24 2.70 -20.79
N ASP A 189 11.48 2.34 -21.84
CA ASP A 189 11.72 2.86 -23.17
C ASP A 189 11.10 4.27 -23.31
N TRP A 190 11.95 5.28 -23.23
CA TRP A 190 11.56 6.68 -23.30
C TRP A 190 10.99 7.13 -24.66
N ASN A 191 11.17 6.30 -25.71
CA ASN A 191 10.61 6.58 -27.03
C ASN A 191 9.09 6.29 -27.07
N ASN A 192 8.59 5.44 -26.19
CA ASN A 192 7.18 5.11 -26.10
C ASN A 192 6.39 6.14 -25.25
N SER A 193 6.30 7.37 -25.81
CA SER A 193 5.62 8.48 -25.13
C SER A 193 4.14 8.19 -24.84
N SER A 194 3.47 7.38 -25.65
CA SER A 194 2.07 7.02 -25.46
C SER A 194 1.87 6.20 -24.20
N ALA A 195 2.72 5.19 -23.94
CA ALA A 195 2.69 4.39 -22.72
C ALA A 195 3.02 5.24 -21.48
N ILE A 196 3.97 6.16 -21.60
CA ILE A 196 4.33 7.10 -20.51
C ILE A 196 3.12 7.97 -20.14
N ILE A 197 2.47 8.61 -21.12
CA ILE A 197 1.31 9.48 -20.89
C ILE A 197 0.17 8.67 -20.28
N PHE A 198 -0.09 7.48 -20.80
CA PHE A 198 -1.14 6.60 -20.27
C PHE A 198 -0.89 6.23 -18.81
N ALA A 199 0.33 5.82 -18.46
CA ALA A 199 0.68 5.49 -17.09
C ALA A 199 0.53 6.68 -16.13
N ILE A 200 1.01 7.86 -16.52
CA ILE A 200 0.88 9.09 -15.71
C ILE A 200 -0.59 9.48 -15.55
N THR A 201 -1.38 9.47 -16.62
CA THR A 201 -2.81 9.84 -16.57
C THR A 201 -3.64 8.84 -15.79
N THR A 202 -3.23 7.60 -15.70
CA THR A 202 -3.87 6.56 -14.88
C THR A 202 -3.50 6.70 -13.40
N MET A 203 -2.21 6.88 -13.08
CA MET A 203 -1.71 6.86 -11.70
C MET A 203 -1.91 8.17 -10.93
N VAL A 204 -1.73 9.32 -11.60
CA VAL A 204 -1.79 10.64 -10.93
C VAL A 204 -3.15 10.94 -10.31
N PRO A 205 -4.31 10.63 -10.92
CA PRO A 205 -5.60 10.83 -10.28
C PRO A 205 -5.79 9.98 -9.01
N ILE A 206 -5.20 8.79 -8.95
CA ILE A 206 -5.26 7.91 -7.77
C ILE A 206 -4.56 8.58 -6.58
N ALA A 207 -3.50 9.37 -6.83
CA ALA A 207 -2.80 10.10 -5.78
C ALA A 207 -3.71 11.05 -4.98
N ILE A 208 -4.77 11.59 -5.59
CA ILE A 208 -5.73 12.44 -4.87
C ILE A 208 -6.45 11.61 -3.82
N ALA A 209 -6.87 10.40 -4.15
CA ALA A 209 -7.53 9.50 -3.21
C ALA A 209 -6.58 9.07 -2.07
N THR A 210 -5.34 8.72 -2.39
CA THR A 210 -4.34 8.31 -1.39
C THR A 210 -3.88 9.47 -0.49
N MET A 211 -3.83 10.70 -1.00
CA MET A 211 -3.61 11.89 -0.18
C MET A 211 -4.76 12.12 0.82
N MET A 212 -6.00 11.84 0.41
CA MET A 212 -7.17 11.92 1.31
C MET A 212 -7.12 10.82 2.37
N GLU A 213 -6.74 9.59 1.99
CA GLU A 213 -6.48 8.48 2.89
C GLU A 213 -5.43 8.86 3.92
N HIS A 214 -4.27 9.37 3.50
CA HIS A 214 -3.20 9.83 4.40
C HIS A 214 -3.67 10.86 5.42
N ILE A 215 -4.47 11.85 5.00
CA ILE A 215 -5.03 12.84 5.92
C ILE A 215 -5.95 12.18 6.94
N GLY A 216 -6.78 11.23 6.51
CA GLY A 216 -7.65 10.46 7.39
C GLY A 216 -6.88 9.64 8.42
N ASP A 217 -5.81 8.97 7.99
CA ASP A 217 -4.95 8.16 8.85
C ASP A 217 -4.22 8.99 9.91
N ILE A 218 -3.69 10.16 9.53
CA ILE A 218 -3.06 11.07 10.48
C ILE A 218 -4.06 11.58 11.52
N CYS A 219 -5.31 11.84 11.12
CA CYS A 219 -6.39 12.18 12.06
C CYS A 219 -6.71 11.02 13.00
N ALA A 220 -6.83 9.80 12.48
CA ALA A 220 -7.15 8.60 13.25
C ALA A 220 -6.03 8.25 14.25
N ILE A 221 -4.77 8.30 13.81
CA ILE A 221 -3.60 8.10 14.68
C ILE A 221 -3.57 9.19 15.76
N GLY A 222 -3.84 10.45 15.39
CA GLY A 222 -3.92 11.56 16.32
C GLY A 222 -4.97 11.34 17.40
N ALA A 223 -6.16 10.91 17.02
CA ALA A 223 -7.24 10.59 17.94
C ALA A 223 -6.90 9.43 18.89
N THR A 224 -6.21 8.39 18.37
CA THR A 224 -5.80 7.21 19.14
C THR A 224 -4.73 7.56 20.19
N VAL A 225 -3.76 8.41 19.81
CA VAL A 225 -2.62 8.80 20.67
C VAL A 225 -2.96 10.00 21.56
N GLY A 226 -4.07 10.69 21.29
CA GLY A 226 -4.46 11.92 22.01
C GLY A 226 -3.57 13.12 21.65
N LYS A 227 -3.03 13.18 20.42
CA LYS A 227 -2.15 14.25 19.94
C LYS A 227 -2.63 14.81 18.61
N ASP A 228 -2.48 16.11 18.42
CA ASP A 228 -2.82 16.78 17.16
C ASP A 228 -1.63 16.79 16.19
N PHE A 229 -1.53 15.76 15.37
CA PHE A 229 -0.47 15.63 14.37
C PHE A 229 -0.70 16.51 13.12
N ILE A 230 -1.90 17.04 12.94
CA ILE A 230 -2.20 17.99 11.86
C ILE A 230 -1.48 19.31 12.10
N ASN A 231 -1.40 19.76 13.35
CA ASN A 231 -0.72 20.98 13.73
C ASN A 231 0.75 20.75 14.11
N ARG A 232 1.09 19.63 14.79
CA ARG A 232 2.45 19.27 15.20
C ARG A 232 2.73 17.77 14.96
N PRO A 233 3.67 17.42 14.11
CA PRO A 233 4.70 18.22 13.40
C PRO A 233 4.17 19.04 12.24
N GLY A 234 2.90 18.89 11.86
CA GLY A 234 2.21 19.57 10.80
C GLY A 234 1.99 18.67 9.58
N LEU A 235 0.79 18.74 9.01
CA LEU A 235 0.35 17.92 7.88
C LEU A 235 1.26 18.02 6.66
N HIS A 236 1.88 19.20 6.42
CA HIS A 236 2.86 19.38 5.34
C HIS A 236 4.10 18.49 5.49
N ARG A 237 4.49 18.12 6.71
CA ARG A 237 5.65 17.25 6.96
C ARG A 237 5.30 15.78 6.80
N THR A 238 4.11 15.38 7.23
CA THR A 238 3.65 14.01 7.04
C THR A 238 3.45 13.69 5.56
N LEU A 239 2.81 14.60 4.80
CA LEU A 239 2.64 14.47 3.37
C LEU A 239 3.98 14.52 2.61
N LEU A 240 4.94 15.35 3.05
CA LEU A 240 6.26 15.40 2.45
C LEU A 240 7.01 14.08 2.67
N GLY A 241 6.94 13.52 3.88
CA GLY A 241 7.56 12.24 4.20
C GLY A 241 6.94 11.08 3.41
N ASP A 242 5.61 11.06 3.29
CA ASP A 242 4.88 10.04 2.54
C ASP A 242 5.12 10.15 1.03
N GLY A 243 5.05 11.35 0.47
CA GLY A 243 5.32 11.59 -0.96
C GLY A 243 6.74 11.21 -1.36
N LEU A 244 7.74 11.54 -0.54
CA LEU A 244 9.13 11.12 -0.78
C LEU A 244 9.29 9.60 -0.66
N ALA A 245 8.63 8.97 0.32
CA ALA A 245 8.65 7.52 0.47
C ALA A 245 7.99 6.83 -0.73
N THR A 246 6.86 7.35 -1.22
CA THR A 246 6.16 6.84 -2.40
C THR A 246 7.04 6.98 -3.65
N THR A 247 7.66 8.14 -3.87
CA THR A 247 8.59 8.35 -5.00
C THR A 247 9.80 7.42 -4.91
N LEU A 248 10.39 7.26 -3.72
CA LEU A 248 11.55 6.39 -3.52
C LEU A 248 11.19 4.90 -3.74
N SER A 249 9.99 4.48 -3.34
CA SER A 249 9.57 3.09 -3.48
C SER A 249 9.23 2.72 -4.92
N SER A 250 9.00 3.68 -5.79
CA SER A 250 8.69 3.50 -7.22
C SER A 250 9.94 3.54 -8.12
N ILE A 251 11.10 3.91 -7.57
CA ILE A 251 12.40 3.88 -8.25
C ILE A 251 13.06 2.52 -8.10
#